data_4b85fb09a6b8925b7f229ea55a93d703
#
_entry.id   4b85fb09a6b8925b7f229ea55a93d703
#
_cell.length_a   1.000
_cell.length_b   1.000
_cell.length_c   1.000
_cell.angle_alpha   90.00
_cell.angle_beta   90.00
_cell.angle_gamma   90.00
#
_symmetry.space_group_name_H-M   'P 1'
#
loop_
_entity.id
_entity.type
_entity.pdbx_description
1 polymer ?
#
loop_
_entity_poly.entity_id
_entity_poly.type
_entity_poly.pdbx_seq_one_letter_code
_entity_poly.pdbx_strand_id
1 'polypeptide(L)'
;MQIVKAVYFSATDTTKGVVCRIASRIATHLRIACTEVDFTLPAARQEPLLFGRDELVVMGTPVYAGRVPNVLLGYLRTMQGKGAWGVPVVVYGNRNYDDALIELRDLMENAGVRTVAAAAFVGEHAFSRLLGAGRPDARDFAKADAFASEVARKIGQAACREEPVAVEGVPF
;
A
#
# COMPACT_ATOMS: atom_id res chain seq x y z
N MET A 1 -2.76 11.49 14.82
CA MET A 1 -3.25 10.39 13.97
C MET A 1 -4.45 9.76 14.65
N GLN A 2 -5.55 9.62 13.92
CA GLN A 2 -6.83 9.17 14.50
C GLN A 2 -7.35 7.88 13.84
N ILE A 3 -6.91 7.56 12.62
CA ILE A 3 -7.41 6.42 11.88
C ILE A 3 -6.36 5.87 10.90
N VAL A 4 -6.38 4.56 10.69
CA VAL A 4 -5.67 3.88 9.59
C VAL A 4 -6.67 3.55 8.49
N LYS A 5 -6.32 3.84 7.25
CA LYS A 5 -7.10 3.48 6.07
C LYS A 5 -6.37 2.40 5.27
N ALA A 6 -7.00 1.25 5.09
CA ALA A 6 -6.59 0.22 4.13
C ALA A 6 -7.18 0.59 2.77
N VAL A 7 -6.35 1.05 1.84
CA VAL A 7 -6.77 1.57 0.53
C VAL A 7 -6.20 0.68 -0.56
N TYR A 8 -7.03 0.05 -1.39
CA TYR A 8 -6.51 -0.95 -2.30
C TYR A 8 -7.29 -1.11 -3.60
N PHE A 9 -6.55 -1.55 -4.63
CA PHE A 9 -7.08 -2.21 -5.81
C PHE A 9 -6.69 -3.69 -5.74
N SER A 10 -7.66 -4.59 -5.83
CA SER A 10 -7.43 -6.03 -5.67
C SER A 10 -8.40 -6.87 -6.48
N ALA A 11 -8.01 -7.26 -7.69
CA ALA A 11 -8.89 -8.03 -8.58
C ALA A 11 -9.11 -9.50 -8.11
N THR A 12 -8.23 -10.04 -7.28
CA THR A 12 -8.25 -11.43 -6.80
C THR A 12 -8.12 -11.54 -5.28
N ASP A 13 -8.45 -10.49 -4.55
CA ASP A 13 -8.35 -10.37 -3.09
C ASP A 13 -6.95 -10.54 -2.48
N THR A 14 -5.93 -10.84 -3.27
CA THR A 14 -4.55 -11.05 -2.80
C THR A 14 -3.96 -9.75 -2.23
N THR A 15 -4.02 -8.65 -2.97
CA THR A 15 -3.55 -7.32 -2.50
C THR A 15 -4.37 -6.85 -1.30
N LYS A 16 -5.69 -7.00 -1.34
CA LYS A 16 -6.59 -6.72 -0.22
C LYS A 16 -6.14 -7.42 1.05
N GLY A 17 -5.90 -8.75 0.98
CA GLY A 17 -5.49 -9.55 2.14
C GLY A 17 -4.23 -9.00 2.82
N VAL A 18 -3.22 -8.62 2.04
CA VAL A 18 -1.96 -8.04 2.56
C VAL A 18 -2.19 -6.65 3.15
N VAL A 19 -2.85 -5.76 2.40
CA VAL A 19 -3.07 -4.35 2.81
C VAL A 19 -3.93 -4.26 4.06
N CYS A 20 -5.05 -4.98 4.10
CA CYS A 20 -5.93 -5.00 5.26
C CYS A 20 -5.24 -5.61 6.49
N ARG A 21 -4.40 -6.65 6.30
CA ARG A 21 -3.60 -7.22 7.39
C ARG A 21 -2.64 -6.19 7.98
N ILE A 22 -1.86 -5.50 7.15
CA ILE A 22 -0.92 -4.47 7.59
C ILE A 22 -1.66 -3.34 8.29
N ALA A 23 -2.72 -2.79 7.67
CA ALA A 23 -3.48 -1.67 8.21
C ALA A 23 -4.10 -2.00 9.57
N SER A 24 -4.76 -3.16 9.70
CA SER A 24 -5.39 -3.59 10.94
C SER A 24 -4.38 -3.82 12.06
N ARG A 25 -3.20 -4.37 11.75
CA ARG A 25 -2.11 -4.56 12.72
C ARG A 25 -1.54 -3.24 13.20
N ILE A 26 -1.29 -2.28 12.29
CA ILE A 26 -0.85 -0.94 12.67
C ILE A 26 -1.90 -0.29 13.59
N ALA A 27 -3.17 -0.33 13.20
CA ALA A 27 -4.26 0.23 13.99
C ALA A 27 -4.36 -0.37 15.39
N THR A 28 -4.20 -1.69 15.50
CA THR A 28 -4.16 -2.40 16.78
C THR A 28 -3.01 -1.92 17.68
N HIS A 29 -1.80 -1.80 17.13
CA HIS A 29 -0.62 -1.32 17.86
C HIS A 29 -0.78 0.13 18.33
N LEU A 30 -1.36 0.98 17.49
CA LEU A 30 -1.60 2.39 17.79
C LEU A 30 -2.87 2.63 18.60
N ARG A 31 -3.72 1.62 18.80
CA ARG A 31 -5.03 1.68 19.46
C ARG A 31 -5.98 2.71 18.85
N ILE A 32 -6.04 2.73 17.53
CA ILE A 32 -6.92 3.61 16.74
C ILE A 32 -7.80 2.80 15.78
N ALA A 33 -8.80 3.45 15.20
CA ALA A 33 -9.70 2.82 14.24
C ALA A 33 -8.98 2.42 12.92
N CYS A 34 -9.52 1.42 12.24
CA CYS A 34 -9.14 1.03 10.88
C CYS A 34 -10.38 0.99 9.99
N THR A 35 -10.28 1.53 8.79
CA THR A 35 -11.33 1.46 7.77
C THR A 35 -10.77 1.00 6.43
N GLU A 36 -11.64 0.49 5.57
CA GLU A 36 -11.26 0.04 4.23
C GLU A 36 -11.81 0.99 3.16
N VAL A 37 -11.02 1.18 2.10
CA VAL A 37 -11.40 1.89 0.88
C VAL A 37 -11.00 1.02 -0.31
N ASP A 38 -11.99 0.33 -0.86
CA ASP A 38 -11.82 -0.52 -2.05
C ASP A 38 -12.13 0.29 -3.32
N PHE A 39 -11.12 0.54 -4.14
CA PHE A 39 -11.27 1.20 -5.44
C PHE A 39 -11.08 0.24 -6.63
N THR A 40 -11.31 -1.06 -6.43
CA THR A 40 -11.14 -2.09 -7.46
C THR A 40 -12.10 -1.90 -8.63
N LEU A 41 -13.36 -1.61 -8.35
CA LEU A 41 -14.36 -1.43 -9.39
C LEU A 41 -14.39 0.00 -9.94
N PRO A 42 -14.67 0.21 -11.25
CA PRO A 42 -14.77 1.54 -11.83
C PRO A 42 -15.78 2.45 -11.12
N ALA A 43 -16.88 1.90 -10.61
CA ALA A 43 -17.88 2.66 -9.86
C ALA A 43 -17.32 3.28 -8.57
N ALA A 44 -16.33 2.68 -7.95
CA ALA A 44 -15.68 3.22 -6.75
C ALA A 44 -14.63 4.30 -7.05
N ARG A 45 -14.38 4.62 -8.32
CA ARG A 45 -13.39 5.59 -8.80
C ARG A 45 -14.04 6.85 -9.40
N GLN A 46 -15.29 7.14 -9.04
CA GLN A 46 -15.99 8.32 -9.51
C GLN A 46 -15.49 9.60 -8.82
N GLU A 47 -15.13 9.50 -7.55
CA GLU A 47 -14.61 10.60 -6.74
C GLU A 47 -13.13 10.38 -6.39
N PRO A 48 -12.33 11.45 -6.29
CA PRO A 48 -10.92 11.34 -5.89
C PRO A 48 -10.76 10.72 -4.51
N LEU A 49 -9.61 10.07 -4.29
CA LEU A 49 -9.19 9.67 -2.94
C LEU A 49 -8.78 10.91 -2.15
N LEU A 50 -9.46 11.18 -1.05
CA LEU A 50 -9.19 12.33 -0.19
C LEU A 50 -8.73 11.85 1.18
N PHE A 51 -7.59 12.38 1.61
CA PHE A 51 -7.00 12.06 2.91
C PHE A 51 -6.67 13.33 3.68
N GLY A 52 -6.55 13.20 5.00
CA GLY A 52 -6.24 14.29 5.91
C GLY A 52 -5.02 14.01 6.78
N ARG A 53 -4.48 15.06 7.39
CA ARG A 53 -3.25 15.03 8.20
C ARG A 53 -3.29 14.01 9.36
N ASP A 54 -4.48 13.72 9.88
CA ASP A 54 -4.67 12.79 11.01
C ASP A 54 -4.88 11.33 10.57
N GLU A 55 -4.63 11.01 9.31
CA GLU A 55 -4.83 9.71 8.71
C GLU A 55 -3.50 9.02 8.34
N LEU A 56 -3.45 7.71 8.52
CA LEU A 56 -2.43 6.83 7.95
C LEU A 56 -3.05 6.00 6.83
N VAL A 57 -2.48 6.13 5.65
CA VAL A 57 -2.96 5.44 4.44
C VAL A 57 -2.02 4.29 4.12
N VAL A 58 -2.46 3.06 4.31
CA VAL A 58 -1.79 1.87 3.76
C VAL A 58 -2.40 1.61 2.40
N MET A 59 -1.68 1.99 1.34
CA MET A 59 -2.19 1.90 -0.04
C MET A 59 -1.53 0.77 -0.78
N GLY A 60 -2.34 -0.10 -1.39
CA GLY A 60 -1.82 -1.24 -2.14
C GLY A 60 -2.36 -1.43 -3.53
N THR A 61 -1.46 -1.84 -4.44
CA THR A 61 -1.79 -2.26 -5.79
C THR A 61 -1.08 -3.57 -6.14
N PRO A 62 -1.64 -4.39 -7.06
CA PRO A 62 -0.84 -5.44 -7.70
C PRO A 62 0.21 -4.82 -8.62
N VAL A 63 1.18 -5.63 -9.01
CA VAL A 63 2.19 -5.28 -10.01
C VAL A 63 1.80 -5.86 -11.37
N TYR A 64 1.63 -5.01 -12.37
CA TYR A 64 1.38 -5.40 -13.74
C TYR A 64 2.55 -4.95 -14.61
N ALA A 65 3.24 -5.92 -15.22
CA ALA A 65 4.43 -5.68 -16.04
C ALA A 65 5.49 -4.79 -15.36
N GLY A 66 5.75 -5.02 -14.06
CA GLY A 66 6.75 -4.28 -13.29
C GLY A 66 6.31 -2.88 -12.83
N ARG A 67 5.04 -2.50 -13.03
CA ARG A 67 4.52 -1.15 -12.76
C ARG A 67 3.19 -1.20 -12.00
N VAL A 68 2.78 -0.05 -11.48
CA VAL A 68 1.39 0.17 -11.07
C VAL A 68 0.47 -0.03 -12.27
N PRO A 69 -0.68 -0.72 -12.13
CA PRO A 69 -1.57 -0.95 -13.28
C PRO A 69 -1.95 0.36 -13.98
N ASN A 70 -1.67 0.45 -15.30
CA ASN A 70 -1.88 1.67 -16.09
C ASN A 70 -3.31 2.21 -15.99
N VAL A 71 -4.29 1.33 -15.86
CA VAL A 71 -5.71 1.70 -15.72
C VAL A 71 -6.00 2.51 -14.45
N LEU A 72 -5.09 2.50 -13.47
CA LEU A 72 -5.22 3.21 -12.21
C LEU A 72 -4.54 4.58 -12.22
N LEU A 73 -3.56 4.81 -13.10
CA LEU A 73 -2.72 6.01 -13.04
C LEU A 73 -3.53 7.31 -13.13
N GLY A 74 -4.51 7.36 -14.05
CA GLY A 74 -5.40 8.52 -14.18
C GLY A 74 -6.16 8.83 -12.88
N TYR A 75 -6.66 7.79 -12.21
CA TYR A 75 -7.39 7.91 -10.96
C TYR A 75 -6.46 8.29 -9.79
N LEU A 76 -5.34 7.58 -9.65
CA LEU A 76 -4.39 7.83 -8.55
C LEU A 76 -3.78 9.25 -8.60
N ARG A 77 -3.62 9.82 -9.80
CA ARG A 77 -3.17 11.21 -9.97
C ARG A 77 -4.18 12.26 -9.49
N THR A 78 -5.45 11.90 -9.29
CA THR A 78 -6.45 12.80 -8.71
C THR A 78 -6.46 12.82 -7.18
N MET A 79 -5.69 11.93 -6.54
CA MET A 79 -5.59 11.80 -5.10
C MET A 79 -5.13 13.10 -4.44
N GLN A 80 -5.64 13.39 -3.23
CA GLN A 80 -5.25 14.53 -2.42
C GLN A 80 -4.92 14.07 -1.01
N GLY A 81 -3.65 14.15 -0.63
CA GLY A 81 -3.12 13.62 0.63
C GLY A 81 -3.15 14.59 1.79
N LYS A 82 -3.09 15.91 1.52
CA LYS A 82 -3.15 16.99 2.53
C LYS A 82 -2.29 16.78 3.77
N GLY A 83 -1.13 16.12 3.61
CA GLY A 83 -0.21 15.82 4.71
C GLY A 83 -0.55 14.55 5.49
N ALA A 84 -1.41 13.69 5.01
CA ALA A 84 -1.61 12.33 5.54
C ALA A 84 -0.28 11.54 5.50
N TRP A 85 -0.18 10.54 6.36
CA TRP A 85 0.95 9.62 6.34
C TRP A 85 0.66 8.43 5.44
N GLY A 86 1.70 7.89 4.79
CA GLY A 86 1.54 6.86 3.78
C GLY A 86 2.46 5.67 3.91
N VAL A 87 1.94 4.51 3.55
CA VAL A 87 2.66 3.24 3.42
C VAL A 87 2.28 2.60 2.09
N PRO A 88 3.02 2.86 0.99
CA PRO A 88 2.83 2.15 -0.25
C PRO A 88 3.18 0.67 -0.10
N VAL A 89 2.32 -0.19 -0.65
CA VAL A 89 2.47 -1.65 -0.65
C VAL A 89 2.19 -2.17 -2.05
N VAL A 90 3.08 -2.98 -2.60
CA VAL A 90 2.81 -3.69 -3.86
C VAL A 90 2.80 -5.20 -3.65
N VAL A 91 1.93 -5.88 -4.39
CA VAL A 91 1.86 -7.34 -4.38
C VAL A 91 2.13 -7.86 -5.78
N TYR A 92 3.15 -8.72 -5.92
CA TYR A 92 3.62 -9.20 -7.20
C TYR A 92 3.63 -10.72 -7.29
N GLY A 93 3.48 -11.25 -8.51
CA GLY A 93 3.32 -12.67 -8.80
C GLY A 93 4.65 -13.46 -8.81
N ASN A 94 5.52 -13.27 -7.83
CA ASN A 94 6.78 -14.03 -7.62
C ASN A 94 7.79 -13.98 -8.80
N ARG A 95 7.72 -12.98 -9.67
CA ARG A 95 8.76 -12.71 -10.68
C ARG A 95 9.66 -11.57 -10.18
N ASN A 96 9.20 -10.35 -10.31
CA ASN A 96 9.81 -9.12 -9.80
C ASN A 96 8.72 -8.04 -9.68
N TYR A 97 8.91 -7.05 -8.82
CA TYR A 97 8.03 -5.89 -8.75
C TYR A 97 8.60 -4.67 -9.50
N ASP A 98 9.85 -4.79 -10.00
CA ASP A 98 10.58 -3.78 -10.78
C ASP A 98 10.38 -2.37 -10.18
N ASP A 99 9.80 -1.42 -10.92
CA ASP A 99 9.61 -0.04 -10.46
C ASP A 99 8.23 0.24 -9.84
N ALA A 100 7.36 -0.76 -9.66
CA ALA A 100 6.00 -0.54 -9.18
C ALA A 100 5.93 0.10 -7.79
N LEU A 101 6.86 -0.24 -6.90
CA LEU A 101 6.86 0.29 -5.54
C LEU A 101 7.28 1.76 -5.49
N ILE A 102 8.32 2.14 -6.23
CA ILE A 102 8.74 3.54 -6.33
C ILE A 102 7.68 4.38 -7.04
N GLU A 103 7.04 3.86 -8.09
CA GLU A 103 5.94 4.55 -8.77
C GLU A 103 4.75 4.81 -7.85
N LEU A 104 4.33 3.81 -7.06
CA LEU A 104 3.25 4.00 -6.09
C LEU A 104 3.63 5.00 -5.00
N ARG A 105 4.88 4.94 -4.48
CA ARG A 105 5.42 5.90 -3.53
C ARG A 105 5.35 7.32 -4.10
N ASP A 106 5.82 7.52 -5.33
CA ASP A 106 5.86 8.85 -5.96
C ASP A 106 4.46 9.39 -6.25
N LEU A 107 3.51 8.54 -6.66
CA LEU A 107 2.10 8.93 -6.79
C LEU A 107 1.52 9.44 -5.46
N MET A 108 1.82 8.78 -4.35
CA MET A 108 1.37 9.20 -3.02
C MET A 108 2.04 10.52 -2.59
N GLU A 109 3.36 10.65 -2.76
CA GLU A 109 4.10 11.87 -2.42
C GLU A 109 3.64 13.08 -3.24
N ASN A 110 3.47 12.90 -4.56
CA ASN A 110 2.98 13.95 -5.45
C ASN A 110 1.55 14.41 -5.08
N ALA A 111 0.77 13.54 -4.45
CA ALA A 111 -0.55 13.87 -3.92
C ALA A 111 -0.50 14.57 -2.55
N GLY A 112 0.67 14.76 -1.95
CA GLY A 112 0.85 15.33 -0.62
C GLY A 112 0.64 14.34 0.52
N VAL A 113 0.78 13.03 0.27
CA VAL A 113 0.87 11.98 1.30
C VAL A 113 2.35 11.80 1.65
N ARG A 114 2.72 11.86 2.91
CA ARG A 114 4.10 11.68 3.39
C ARG A 114 4.38 10.20 3.63
N THR A 115 5.19 9.59 2.80
CA THR A 115 5.49 8.16 2.92
C THR A 115 6.53 7.87 3.99
N VAL A 116 6.24 6.93 4.87
CA VAL A 116 7.05 6.63 6.06
C VAL A 116 7.68 5.25 6.05
N ALA A 117 7.11 4.34 5.31
CA ALA A 117 7.60 2.98 5.07
C ALA A 117 7.04 2.50 3.73
N ALA A 118 7.66 1.49 3.13
CA ALA A 118 7.21 0.88 1.88
C ALA A 118 7.51 -0.62 1.90
N ALA A 119 6.70 -1.43 1.24
CA ALA A 119 6.93 -2.88 1.19
C ALA A 119 6.40 -3.53 -0.10
N ALA A 120 7.09 -4.59 -0.53
CA ALA A 120 6.63 -5.48 -1.60
C ALA A 120 6.41 -6.89 -1.05
N PHE A 121 5.28 -7.49 -1.40
CA PHE A 121 4.91 -8.85 -0.97
C PHE A 121 4.67 -9.76 -2.16
N VAL A 122 4.99 -11.03 -1.99
CA VAL A 122 4.69 -12.05 -3.00
C VAL A 122 3.24 -12.47 -2.88
N GLY A 123 2.56 -12.55 -4.02
CA GLY A 123 1.24 -13.14 -4.18
C GLY A 123 1.25 -14.23 -5.25
N GLU A 124 0.14 -14.91 -5.42
CA GLU A 124 -0.06 -15.83 -6.52
C GLU A 124 -0.02 -15.10 -7.87
N HIS A 125 0.63 -15.71 -8.85
CA HIS A 125 0.76 -15.10 -10.18
C HIS A 125 -0.56 -15.21 -10.95
N ALA A 126 -1.04 -14.09 -11.51
CA ALA A 126 -2.35 -14.02 -12.16
C ALA A 126 -2.53 -14.98 -13.37
N PHE A 127 -1.45 -15.31 -14.07
CA PHE A 127 -1.48 -16.16 -15.28
C PHE A 127 -0.86 -17.55 -15.08
N SER A 128 -0.26 -17.83 -13.92
CA SER A 128 0.40 -19.10 -13.67
C SER A 128 -0.04 -19.67 -12.32
N ARG A 129 -0.64 -20.84 -12.34
CA ARG A 129 -1.00 -21.56 -11.10
C ARG A 129 0.19 -22.20 -10.37
N LEU A 130 1.38 -22.16 -10.98
CA LEU A 130 2.61 -22.72 -10.41
C LEU A 130 3.47 -21.65 -9.72
N LEU A 131 3.49 -20.43 -10.28
CA LEU A 131 4.30 -19.35 -9.72
C LEU A 131 3.58 -18.69 -8.54
N GLY A 132 4.21 -18.75 -7.38
CA GLY A 132 3.65 -18.19 -6.16
C GLY A 132 2.36 -18.86 -5.71
N ALA A 133 2.13 -20.14 -6.09
CA ALA A 133 0.93 -20.86 -5.72
C ALA A 133 0.70 -20.88 -4.20
N GLY A 134 -0.52 -20.55 -3.78
CA GLY A 134 -0.89 -20.45 -2.37
C GLY A 134 -0.30 -19.25 -1.62
N ARG A 135 0.30 -18.28 -2.35
CA ARG A 135 0.83 -17.06 -1.73
C ARG A 135 -0.16 -15.89 -1.80
N PRO A 136 -0.24 -15.02 -0.78
CA PRO A 136 0.57 -15.03 0.45
C PRO A 136 0.17 -16.16 1.40
N ASP A 137 1.17 -16.82 1.96
CA ASP A 137 0.99 -17.87 2.96
C ASP A 137 1.15 -17.33 4.41
N ALA A 138 1.14 -18.23 5.39
CA ALA A 138 1.29 -17.87 6.80
C ALA A 138 2.64 -17.15 7.08
N ARG A 139 3.71 -17.47 6.34
CA ARG A 139 5.03 -16.82 6.49
C ARG A 139 5.00 -15.41 5.93
N ASP A 140 4.29 -15.18 4.83
CA ASP A 140 4.11 -13.85 4.27
C ASP A 140 3.31 -12.96 5.19
N PHE A 141 2.22 -13.49 5.77
CA PHE A 141 1.44 -12.75 6.75
C PHE A 141 2.22 -12.49 8.05
N ALA A 142 3.10 -13.39 8.47
CA ALA A 142 4.00 -13.12 9.60
C ALA A 142 4.98 -11.97 9.29
N LYS A 143 5.51 -11.89 8.04
CA LYS A 143 6.33 -10.76 7.60
C LYS A 143 5.52 -9.45 7.53
N ALA A 144 4.28 -9.51 7.06
CA ALA A 144 3.38 -8.37 7.05
C ALA A 144 3.08 -7.86 8.47
N ASP A 145 2.89 -8.76 9.44
CA ASP A 145 2.70 -8.42 10.85
C ASP A 145 3.96 -7.77 11.46
N ALA A 146 5.15 -8.31 11.18
CA ALA A 146 6.41 -7.73 11.63
C ALA A 146 6.63 -6.34 11.04
N PHE A 147 6.40 -6.17 9.73
CA PHE A 147 6.46 -4.89 9.06
C PHE A 147 5.49 -3.87 9.67
N ALA A 148 4.24 -4.27 9.91
CA ALA A 148 3.24 -3.41 10.53
C ALA A 148 3.65 -2.96 11.94
N SER A 149 4.26 -3.85 12.73
CA SER A 149 4.78 -3.54 14.07
C SER A 149 5.88 -2.49 14.03
N GLU A 150 6.83 -2.63 13.07
CA GLU A 150 7.90 -1.65 12.87
C GLU A 150 7.37 -0.28 12.42
N VAL A 151 6.39 -0.26 11.50
CA VAL A 151 5.72 0.98 11.08
C VAL A 151 5.05 1.67 12.27
N ALA A 152 4.27 0.93 13.06
CA ALA A 152 3.61 1.48 14.23
C ALA A 152 4.62 2.04 15.26
N ARG A 153 5.73 1.32 15.50
CA ARG A 153 6.80 1.78 16.38
C ARG A 153 7.44 3.08 15.88
N LYS A 154 7.77 3.15 14.58
CA LYS A 154 8.33 4.34 13.95
C LYS A 154 7.43 5.57 14.12
N ILE A 155 6.14 5.39 13.87
CA ILE A 155 5.13 6.44 14.02
C ILE A 155 4.99 6.87 15.49
N GLY A 156 4.88 5.91 16.41
CA GLY A 156 4.71 6.18 17.85
C GLY A 156 5.89 6.90 18.48
N GLN A 157 7.10 6.72 17.93
CA GLN A 157 8.32 7.40 18.38
C GLN A 157 8.54 8.77 17.71
N ALA A 158 7.61 9.24 16.89
CA ALA A 158 7.78 10.45 16.06
C ALA A 158 9.09 10.45 15.23
N ALA A 159 9.60 9.26 14.90
CA ALA A 159 10.85 9.05 14.17
C ALA A 159 10.68 9.16 12.64
N CYS A 160 9.58 9.75 12.20
CA CYS A 160 9.29 9.93 10.78
C CYS A 160 10.00 11.18 10.27
N ARG A 161 10.84 10.99 9.26
CA ARG A 161 11.54 12.08 8.59
C ARG A 161 10.58 12.86 7.70
N GLU A 162 10.95 14.09 7.34
CA GLU A 162 10.24 14.90 6.34
C GLU A 162 10.48 14.39 4.92
N GLU A 163 11.58 13.70 4.71
CA GLU A 163 11.94 13.12 3.41
C GLU A 163 11.13 11.84 3.12
N PRO A 164 10.74 11.62 1.84
CA PRO A 164 10.09 10.38 1.41
C PRO A 164 10.89 9.13 1.79
N VAL A 165 10.19 8.02 2.03
CA VAL A 165 10.87 6.75 2.25
C VAL A 165 11.69 6.36 1.03
N ALA A 166 12.95 5.97 1.24
CA ALA A 166 13.83 5.50 0.18
C ALA A 166 13.31 4.15 -0.36
N VAL A 167 13.16 4.07 -1.66
CA VAL A 167 12.72 2.85 -2.39
C VAL A 167 13.63 2.69 -3.60
N GLU A 168 14.10 1.47 -3.84
CA GLU A 168 14.86 1.13 -5.05
C GLU A 168 13.95 1.16 -6.28
N GLY A 169 14.49 1.59 -7.42
CA GLY A 169 13.80 1.63 -8.71
C GLY A 169 14.07 2.94 -9.46
N VAL A 170 13.56 3.01 -10.67
CA VAL A 170 13.64 4.20 -11.52
C VAL A 170 12.32 4.97 -11.42
N PRO A 171 12.33 6.23 -10.96
CA PRO A 171 11.14 7.07 -10.93
C PRO A 171 10.53 7.24 -12.33
N PHE A 172 9.21 7.43 -12.37
CA PHE A 172 8.45 7.59 -13.62
C PHE A 172 8.18 9.07 -13.93
#